data_084bfb89de9002bedffc079fd52676a4
#
_entry.id   084bfb89de9002bedffc079fd52676a4
#
_cell.length_a   1.000
_cell.length_b   1.000
_cell.length_c   1.000
_cell.angle_alpha   90.00
_cell.angle_beta   90.00
_cell.angle_gamma   90.00
#
_symmetry.space_group_name_H-M   'P 1'
#
loop_
_entity.id
_entity.type
_entity.pdbx_description
1 polymer ?
#
loop_
_entity_poly.entity_id
_entity_poly.type
_entity_poly.pdbx_seq_one_letter_code
_entity_poly.pdbx_strand_id
1 'polypeptide(L)'
;MMGFMLTRLSEVKNLEWEIRTAGTHATEGAAMSPRTLESLVALEDLGEHHFTSHRSHQLTTEDMQWADLVIAVEASHVAYVAAHHPDHSHKAIQLRHFVRYAPLDEDFVTQREAVSQYALTTDFDVEDPAGGDQGVYHSCARELWDLSHAFVTVLASSSDEN
;
A
#
# COMPACT_ATOMS: atom_id res chain seq x y z
N MET A 1 7.57 3.92 0.51
CA MET A 1 8.03 2.85 -0.40
C MET A 1 6.91 2.41 -1.33
N MET A 2 5.86 1.80 -0.82
CA MET A 2 4.78 1.16 -1.60
C MET A 2 4.16 2.04 -2.69
N GLY A 3 3.95 3.34 -2.45
CA GLY A 3 3.39 4.24 -3.47
C GLY A 3 4.19 4.25 -4.78
N PHE A 4 5.52 4.32 -4.73
CA PHE A 4 6.37 4.23 -5.92
C PHE A 4 6.26 2.87 -6.62
N MET A 5 6.15 1.80 -5.84
CA MET A 5 6.02 0.44 -6.35
C MET A 5 4.70 0.25 -7.12
N LEU A 6 3.60 0.69 -6.53
CA LEU A 6 2.29 0.64 -7.18
C LEU A 6 2.23 1.57 -8.41
N THR A 7 2.83 2.76 -8.37
CA THR A 7 2.95 3.65 -9.53
C THR A 7 3.67 2.94 -10.67
N ARG A 8 4.84 2.33 -10.38
CA ARG A 8 5.58 1.58 -11.39
C ARG A 8 4.78 0.43 -12.00
N LEU A 9 4.11 -0.35 -11.14
CA LEU A 9 3.30 -1.48 -11.60
C LEU A 9 2.07 -1.03 -12.40
N SER A 10 1.44 0.06 -12.00
CA SER A 10 0.34 0.68 -12.76
C SER A 10 0.80 1.09 -14.17
N GLU A 11 1.96 1.75 -14.29
CA GLU A 11 2.54 2.12 -15.58
C GLU A 11 2.82 0.89 -16.47
N VAL A 12 3.50 -0.13 -15.91
CA VAL A 12 3.87 -1.36 -16.65
C VAL A 12 2.65 -2.13 -17.12
N LYS A 13 1.58 -2.12 -16.34
CA LYS A 13 0.33 -2.83 -16.64
C LYS A 13 -0.69 -1.98 -17.40
N ASN A 14 -0.38 -0.71 -17.71
CA ASN A 14 -1.28 0.27 -18.33
C ASN A 14 -2.60 0.43 -17.53
N LEU A 15 -2.50 0.46 -16.19
CA LEU A 15 -3.63 0.72 -15.31
C LEU A 15 -3.78 2.23 -15.12
N GLU A 16 -4.98 2.75 -15.22
CA GLU A 16 -5.28 4.19 -15.04
C GLU A 16 -5.45 4.55 -13.54
N TRP A 17 -4.44 4.22 -12.71
CA TRP A 17 -4.48 4.50 -11.28
C TRP A 17 -3.80 5.82 -10.94
N GLU A 18 -4.50 6.66 -10.20
CA GLU A 18 -3.90 7.80 -9.53
C GLU A 18 -3.53 7.41 -8.10
N ILE A 19 -2.24 7.52 -7.74
CA ILE A 19 -1.72 7.00 -6.47
C ILE A 19 -1.19 8.15 -5.64
N ARG A 20 -1.68 8.23 -4.38
CA ARG A 20 -1.19 9.15 -3.34
C ARG A 20 -0.69 8.35 -2.15
N THR A 21 0.13 8.99 -1.34
CA THR A 21 0.66 8.38 -0.11
C THR A 21 0.41 9.29 1.08
N ALA A 22 0.00 8.69 2.19
CA ALA A 22 -0.18 9.38 3.46
C ALA A 22 0.23 8.46 4.61
N GLY A 23 0.47 9.03 5.77
CA GLY A 23 0.76 8.28 7.00
C GLY A 23 -0.25 8.62 8.09
N THR A 24 -0.53 7.68 8.97
CA THR A 24 -1.43 7.88 10.12
C THR A 24 -0.78 8.73 11.23
N HIS A 25 0.55 8.79 11.27
CA HIS A 25 1.34 9.57 12.21
C HIS A 25 2.53 10.23 11.50
N ALA A 26 2.28 10.84 10.34
CA ALA A 26 3.33 11.45 9.55
C ALA A 26 3.77 12.80 10.12
N THR A 27 5.08 13.08 10.02
CA THR A 27 5.58 14.44 10.16
C THR A 27 5.42 15.14 8.82
N GLU A 28 4.51 16.10 8.74
CA GLU A 28 4.17 16.81 7.51
C GLU A 28 5.42 17.42 6.86
N GLY A 29 5.59 17.22 5.55
CA GLY A 29 6.69 17.76 4.77
C GLY A 29 8.05 17.12 5.01
N ALA A 30 8.16 16.09 5.86
CA ALA A 30 9.43 15.41 6.11
C ALA A 30 9.94 14.70 4.84
N ALA A 31 11.24 14.80 4.59
CA ALA A 31 11.89 14.09 3.50
C ALA A 31 12.00 12.59 3.80
N MET A 32 12.09 11.80 2.73
CA MET A 32 12.40 10.37 2.83
C MET A 32 13.73 10.13 3.55
N SER A 33 13.79 9.10 4.39
CA SER A 33 15.04 8.73 5.07
C SER A 33 16.09 8.22 4.07
N PRO A 34 17.40 8.44 4.32
CA PRO A 34 18.45 7.90 3.45
C PRO A 34 18.36 6.39 3.27
N ARG A 35 18.03 5.63 4.33
CA ARG A 35 17.90 4.17 4.26
C ARG A 35 16.73 3.73 3.37
N THR A 36 15.62 4.44 3.44
CA THR A 36 14.46 4.21 2.55
C THR A 36 14.85 4.48 1.09
N LEU A 37 15.53 5.60 0.83
CA LEU A 37 15.99 5.96 -0.52
C LEU A 37 16.92 4.90 -1.10
N GLU A 38 17.94 4.49 -0.33
CA GLU A 38 18.90 3.45 -0.73
C GLU A 38 18.20 2.13 -1.05
N SER A 39 17.21 1.74 -0.25
CA SER A 39 16.45 0.50 -0.46
C SER A 39 15.55 0.55 -1.71
N LEU A 40 14.99 1.70 -2.05
CA LEU A 40 14.22 1.86 -3.27
C LEU A 40 15.11 1.84 -4.51
N VAL A 41 16.26 2.51 -4.45
CA VAL A 41 17.27 2.50 -5.55
C VAL A 41 17.84 1.11 -5.79
N ALA A 42 17.95 0.28 -4.75
CA ALA A 42 18.43 -1.10 -4.86
C ALA A 42 17.44 -2.07 -5.52
N LEU A 43 16.18 -1.66 -5.74
CA LEU A 43 15.18 -2.44 -6.47
C LEU A 43 15.26 -2.13 -7.97
N GLU A 44 16.07 -2.90 -8.72
CA GLU A 44 16.37 -2.65 -10.14
C GLU A 44 15.08 -2.55 -11.00
N ASP A 45 14.08 -3.39 -10.75
CA ASP A 45 12.83 -3.43 -11.51
C ASP A 45 11.89 -2.24 -11.23
N LEU A 46 12.14 -1.50 -10.14
CA LEU A 46 11.36 -0.32 -9.81
C LEU A 46 11.61 0.82 -10.80
N GLY A 47 12.80 0.86 -11.40
CA GLY A 47 13.18 1.89 -12.36
C GLY A 47 13.54 3.22 -11.71
N GLU A 48 13.71 4.24 -12.55
CA GLU A 48 14.09 5.58 -12.09
C GLU A 48 12.83 6.38 -11.72
N HIS A 49 12.78 6.85 -10.47
CA HIS A 49 11.77 7.75 -9.96
C HIS A 49 12.41 8.93 -9.22
N HIS A 50 11.67 10.02 -9.11
CA HIS A 50 12.10 11.20 -8.34
C HIS A 50 11.90 10.99 -6.82
N PHE A 51 12.49 9.95 -6.24
CA PHE A 51 12.33 9.58 -4.82
C PHE A 51 12.63 10.74 -3.87
N THR A 52 13.62 11.57 -4.18
CA THR A 52 14.04 12.69 -3.34
C THR A 52 13.02 13.83 -3.28
N SER A 53 12.08 13.89 -4.20
CA SER A 53 10.99 14.87 -4.20
C SER A 53 9.87 14.51 -3.22
N HIS A 54 9.83 13.26 -2.76
CA HIS A 54 8.79 12.82 -1.82
C HIS A 54 8.83 13.62 -0.51
N ARG A 55 7.65 13.97 -0.03
CA ARG A 55 7.42 14.55 1.28
C ARG A 55 6.32 13.78 2.00
N SER A 56 6.54 13.54 3.28
CA SER A 56 5.53 12.90 4.12
C SER A 56 4.29 13.78 4.23
N HIS A 57 3.14 13.15 4.20
CA HIS A 57 1.84 13.78 4.31
C HIS A 57 1.01 13.07 5.37
N GLN A 58 0.38 13.82 6.27
CA GLN A 58 -0.53 13.27 7.26
C GLN A 58 -1.86 12.92 6.59
N LEU A 59 -2.39 11.73 6.84
CA LEU A 59 -3.69 11.31 6.31
C LEU A 59 -4.79 12.27 6.74
N THR A 60 -5.56 12.77 5.79
CA THR A 60 -6.64 13.72 6.00
C THR A 60 -8.00 13.18 5.56
N THR A 61 -9.07 13.85 5.97
CA THR A 61 -10.42 13.52 5.49
C THR A 61 -10.56 13.76 3.98
N GLU A 62 -9.85 14.74 3.42
CA GLU A 62 -9.84 15.01 1.98
C GLU A 62 -9.23 13.84 1.20
N ASP A 63 -8.13 13.26 1.72
CA ASP A 63 -7.54 12.05 1.12
C ASP A 63 -8.53 10.89 1.13
N MET A 64 -9.24 10.70 2.25
CA MET A 64 -10.25 9.65 2.39
C MET A 64 -11.47 9.86 1.48
N GLN A 65 -11.85 11.11 1.21
CA GLN A 65 -12.92 11.44 0.26
C GLN A 65 -12.48 11.16 -1.17
N TRP A 66 -11.25 11.53 -1.51
CA TRP A 66 -10.68 11.36 -2.83
C TRP A 66 -10.41 9.88 -3.18
N ALA A 67 -9.90 9.09 -2.26
CA ALA A 67 -9.52 7.71 -2.52
C ALA A 67 -10.74 6.81 -2.75
N ASP A 68 -10.68 5.95 -3.76
CA ASP A 68 -11.61 4.82 -3.93
C ASP A 68 -11.18 3.64 -3.05
N LEU A 69 -9.87 3.48 -2.85
CA LEU A 69 -9.26 2.41 -2.06
C LEU A 69 -8.10 2.96 -1.23
N VAL A 70 -8.03 2.56 0.04
CA VAL A 70 -6.93 2.86 0.95
C VAL A 70 -6.22 1.58 1.32
N ILE A 71 -4.94 1.48 0.96
CA ILE A 71 -4.13 0.29 1.21
C ILE A 71 -3.25 0.57 2.44
N ALA A 72 -3.51 -0.16 3.50
CA ALA A 72 -2.75 -0.14 4.74
C ALA A 72 -1.77 -1.31 4.81
N VAL A 73 -0.60 -1.10 5.39
CA VAL A 73 0.43 -2.14 5.55
C VAL A 73 0.39 -2.82 6.93
N GLU A 74 -0.38 -2.24 7.88
CA GLU A 74 -0.58 -2.77 9.23
C GLU A 74 -2.06 -2.73 9.62
N ALA A 75 -2.47 -3.64 10.50
CA ALA A 75 -3.80 -3.64 11.11
C ALA A 75 -4.07 -2.34 11.91
N SER A 76 -3.05 -1.78 12.53
CA SER A 76 -3.09 -0.51 13.25
C SER A 76 -3.53 0.67 12.37
N HIS A 77 -3.11 0.70 11.11
CA HIS A 77 -3.50 1.73 10.14
C HIS A 77 -4.98 1.60 9.76
N VAL A 78 -5.50 0.38 9.57
CA VAL A 78 -6.93 0.15 9.32
C VAL A 78 -7.76 0.60 10.54
N ALA A 79 -7.30 0.26 11.74
CA ALA A 79 -7.95 0.70 12.99
C ALA A 79 -7.93 2.23 13.14
N TYR A 80 -6.84 2.90 12.76
CA TYR A 80 -6.76 4.35 12.73
C TYR A 80 -7.81 4.96 11.79
N VAL A 81 -7.93 4.44 10.57
CA VAL A 81 -8.94 4.89 9.60
C VAL A 81 -10.35 4.70 10.16
N ALA A 82 -10.65 3.55 10.77
CA ALA A 82 -11.96 3.29 11.37
C ALA A 82 -12.29 4.25 12.52
N ALA A 83 -11.29 4.63 13.33
CA ALA A 83 -11.49 5.53 14.46
C ALA A 83 -11.61 7.02 14.07
N HIS A 84 -10.85 7.48 13.07
CA HIS A 84 -10.75 8.90 12.72
C HIS A 84 -11.54 9.28 11.46
N HIS A 85 -11.86 8.30 10.61
CA HIS A 85 -12.58 8.48 9.36
C HIS A 85 -13.69 7.41 9.19
N PRO A 86 -14.61 7.24 10.15
CA PRO A 86 -15.57 6.13 10.19
C PRO A 86 -16.44 6.03 8.94
N ASP A 87 -16.86 7.16 8.34
CA ASP A 87 -17.68 7.20 7.15
C ASP A 87 -16.98 6.62 5.90
N HIS A 88 -15.65 6.53 5.94
CA HIS A 88 -14.79 6.04 4.86
C HIS A 88 -14.03 4.75 5.22
N SER A 89 -14.27 4.18 6.40
CA SER A 89 -13.54 3.01 6.89
C SER A 89 -13.67 1.79 5.97
N HIS A 90 -14.79 1.70 5.26
CA HIS A 90 -15.05 0.66 4.28
C HIS A 90 -14.08 0.66 3.09
N LYS A 91 -13.34 1.74 2.86
CA LYS A 91 -12.34 1.84 1.78
C LYS A 91 -10.99 1.24 2.18
N ALA A 92 -10.73 1.03 3.47
CA ALA A 92 -9.43 0.58 3.95
C ALA A 92 -9.30 -0.94 3.94
N ILE A 93 -8.20 -1.43 3.39
CA ILE A 93 -7.79 -2.84 3.42
C ILE A 93 -6.37 -2.96 3.97
N GLN A 94 -6.05 -4.08 4.60
CA GLN A 94 -4.68 -4.44 4.94
C GLN A 94 -4.07 -5.26 3.79
N LEU A 95 -2.95 -4.80 3.24
CA LEU A 95 -2.34 -5.31 2.01
C LEU A 95 -2.17 -6.83 2.00
N ARG A 96 -1.38 -7.38 2.96
CA ARG A 96 -1.08 -8.81 3.02
C ARG A 96 -2.32 -9.65 3.29
N HIS A 97 -3.23 -9.15 4.13
CA HIS A 97 -4.51 -9.80 4.41
C HIS A 97 -5.38 -9.90 3.15
N PHE A 98 -5.47 -8.80 2.39
CA PHE A 98 -6.20 -8.78 1.12
C PHE A 98 -5.58 -9.76 0.11
N VAL A 99 -4.27 -9.68 -0.13
CA VAL A 99 -3.56 -10.60 -1.04
C VAL A 99 -3.75 -12.07 -0.63
N ARG A 100 -3.87 -12.35 0.67
CA ARG A 100 -4.03 -13.74 1.18
C ARG A 100 -5.41 -14.32 0.96
N TYR A 101 -6.47 -13.51 1.03
CA TYR A 101 -7.84 -14.00 1.12
C TYR A 101 -8.76 -13.55 -0.02
N ALA A 102 -8.36 -12.56 -0.82
CA ALA A 102 -9.17 -12.15 -1.95
C ALA A 102 -9.20 -13.26 -3.02
N PRO A 103 -10.39 -13.67 -3.48
CA PRO A 103 -10.52 -14.61 -4.57
C PRO A 103 -10.00 -13.99 -5.87
N LEU A 104 -9.41 -14.83 -6.72
CA LEU A 104 -9.02 -14.44 -8.08
C LEU A 104 -10.27 -14.44 -8.98
N ASP A 105 -10.19 -13.69 -10.08
CA ASP A 105 -11.23 -13.66 -11.12
C ASP A 105 -12.62 -13.19 -10.65
N GLU A 106 -12.64 -12.44 -9.57
CA GLU A 106 -13.84 -11.79 -9.03
C GLU A 106 -13.67 -10.27 -9.04
N ASP A 107 -14.79 -9.53 -9.15
CA ASP A 107 -14.75 -8.08 -9.04
C ASP A 107 -14.29 -7.60 -7.65
N PHE A 108 -13.81 -6.36 -7.58
CA PHE A 108 -13.24 -5.81 -6.36
C PHE A 108 -14.25 -5.79 -5.18
N VAL A 109 -15.54 -5.63 -5.44
CA VAL A 109 -16.56 -5.62 -4.38
C VAL A 109 -16.67 -7.00 -3.77
N THR A 110 -16.78 -8.03 -4.61
CA THR A 110 -16.81 -9.44 -4.19
C THR A 110 -15.53 -9.83 -3.45
N GLN A 111 -14.36 -9.44 -3.97
CA GLN A 111 -13.07 -9.67 -3.31
C GLN A 111 -13.05 -9.07 -1.90
N ARG A 112 -13.49 -7.83 -1.74
CA ARG A 112 -13.52 -7.15 -0.45
C ARG A 112 -14.51 -7.79 0.53
N GLU A 113 -15.68 -8.19 0.05
CA GLU A 113 -16.67 -8.88 0.87
C GLU A 113 -16.14 -10.23 1.36
N ALA A 114 -15.49 -10.99 0.51
CA ALA A 114 -14.85 -12.25 0.88
C ALA A 114 -13.78 -12.05 1.94
N VAL A 115 -12.90 -11.07 1.76
CA VAL A 115 -11.83 -10.73 2.71
C VAL A 115 -12.38 -10.27 4.05
N SER A 116 -13.50 -9.54 4.07
CA SER A 116 -14.11 -9.03 5.31
C SER A 116 -14.59 -10.11 6.28
N GLN A 117 -14.72 -11.34 5.83
CA GLN A 117 -15.09 -12.48 6.67
C GLN A 117 -13.94 -13.00 7.54
N TYR A 118 -12.71 -12.58 7.25
CA TYR A 118 -11.53 -12.96 8.02
C TYR A 118 -11.11 -11.81 8.94
N ALA A 119 -10.77 -12.14 10.18
CA ALA A 119 -10.34 -11.14 11.15
C ALA A 119 -9.03 -10.47 10.73
N LEU A 120 -8.97 -9.15 10.86
CA LEU A 120 -7.72 -8.42 10.77
C LEU A 120 -6.85 -8.76 11.99
N THR A 121 -5.61 -9.15 11.74
CA THR A 121 -4.63 -9.45 12.79
C THR A 121 -3.27 -8.85 12.44
N THR A 122 -2.43 -8.70 13.45
CA THR A 122 -1.03 -8.25 13.27
C THR A 122 -0.15 -9.29 12.54
N ASP A 123 -0.61 -10.53 12.37
CA ASP A 123 0.12 -11.55 11.60
C ASP A 123 0.28 -11.17 10.12
N PHE A 124 -0.56 -10.25 9.64
CA PHE A 124 -0.50 -9.73 8.28
C PHE A 124 0.16 -8.35 8.19
N ASP A 125 0.76 -7.87 9.26
CA ASP A 125 1.50 -6.60 9.22
C ASP A 125 2.80 -6.77 8.40
N VAL A 126 3.15 -5.72 7.68
CA VAL A 126 4.51 -5.54 7.14
C VAL A 126 5.30 -4.81 8.21
N GLU A 127 6.37 -5.41 8.69
CA GLU A 127 7.16 -4.84 9.78
C GLU A 127 7.76 -3.49 9.39
N ASP A 128 7.54 -2.47 10.25
CA ASP A 128 8.14 -1.15 10.05
C ASP A 128 9.66 -1.25 10.24
N PRO A 129 10.48 -0.91 9.23
CA PRO A 129 11.93 -0.96 9.32
C PRO A 129 12.54 0.13 10.23
N ALA A 130 11.71 1.07 10.76
CA ALA A 130 12.19 2.17 11.58
C ALA A 130 12.99 1.69 12.79
N GLY A 131 14.20 2.27 12.96
CA GLY A 131 15.14 1.85 14.01
C GLY A 131 16.05 0.68 13.63
N GLY A 132 15.77 -0.04 12.54
CA GLY A 132 16.62 -1.11 12.01
C GLY A 132 17.85 -0.61 11.25
N ASP A 133 18.72 -1.54 10.91
CA ASP A 133 19.87 -1.28 10.02
C ASP A 133 19.44 -1.25 8.53
N GLN A 134 20.38 -1.03 7.62
CA GLN A 134 20.09 -0.98 6.18
C GLN A 134 19.52 -2.30 5.64
N GLY A 135 19.95 -3.45 6.20
CA GLY A 135 19.47 -4.76 5.80
C GLY A 135 17.96 -4.95 6.07
N VAL A 136 17.49 -4.44 7.21
CA VAL A 136 16.04 -4.45 7.56
C VAL A 136 15.24 -3.61 6.55
N TYR A 137 15.73 -2.43 6.18
CA TYR A 137 15.08 -1.59 5.16
C TYR A 137 15.03 -2.25 3.78
N HIS A 138 16.13 -2.92 3.37
CA HIS A 138 16.16 -3.68 2.11
C HIS A 138 15.17 -4.85 2.13
N SER A 139 15.06 -5.58 3.25
CA SER A 139 14.12 -6.69 3.39
C SER A 139 12.68 -6.21 3.32
N CYS A 140 12.34 -5.12 4.04
CA CYS A 140 11.03 -4.51 3.99
C CYS A 140 10.67 -4.01 2.58
N ALA A 141 11.62 -3.36 1.88
CA ALA A 141 11.39 -2.88 0.52
C ALA A 141 11.11 -4.04 -0.46
N ARG A 142 11.87 -5.14 -0.35
CA ARG A 142 11.64 -6.33 -1.19
C ARG A 142 10.31 -6.98 -0.92
N GLU A 143 9.94 -7.13 0.35
CA GLU A 143 8.66 -7.67 0.75
C GLU A 143 7.50 -6.82 0.22
N LEU A 144 7.56 -5.49 0.37
CA LEU A 144 6.56 -4.58 -0.18
C LEU A 144 6.47 -4.66 -1.71
N TRP A 145 7.60 -4.87 -2.39
CA TRP A 145 7.63 -5.06 -3.84
C TRP A 145 6.88 -6.32 -4.24
N ASP A 146 7.16 -7.45 -3.60
CA ASP A 146 6.50 -8.74 -3.86
C ASP A 146 5.00 -8.67 -3.56
N LEU A 147 4.61 -8.05 -2.45
CA LEU A 147 3.21 -7.84 -2.08
C LEU A 147 2.49 -6.90 -3.05
N SER A 148 3.16 -5.86 -3.55
CA SER A 148 2.59 -4.95 -4.55
C SER A 148 2.31 -5.68 -5.87
N HIS A 149 3.22 -6.55 -6.31
CA HIS A 149 3.01 -7.41 -7.46
C HIS A 149 1.81 -8.36 -7.28
N ALA A 150 1.74 -9.04 -6.14
CA ALA A 150 0.64 -9.94 -5.83
C ALA A 150 -0.70 -9.19 -5.78
N PHE A 151 -0.72 -8.01 -5.16
CA PHE A 151 -1.91 -7.16 -5.08
C PHE A 151 -2.42 -6.73 -6.47
N VAL A 152 -1.51 -6.23 -7.33
CA VAL A 152 -1.87 -5.85 -8.70
C VAL A 152 -2.38 -7.05 -9.49
N THR A 153 -1.81 -8.24 -9.30
CA THR A 153 -2.27 -9.48 -9.94
C THR A 153 -3.68 -9.84 -9.51
N VAL A 154 -3.99 -9.77 -8.21
CA VAL A 154 -5.33 -10.05 -7.67
C VAL A 154 -6.37 -9.08 -8.24
N LEU A 155 -6.04 -7.77 -8.34
CA LEU A 155 -6.96 -6.79 -8.90
C LEU A 155 -7.09 -6.87 -10.42
N ALA A 156 -6.01 -7.16 -11.14
CA ALA A 156 -6.02 -7.21 -12.61
C ALA A 156 -6.78 -8.43 -13.13
N SER A 157 -6.79 -9.54 -12.40
CA SER A 157 -7.57 -10.73 -12.78
C SER A 157 -9.07 -10.44 -12.88
N SER A 158 -9.56 -9.39 -12.20
CA SER A 158 -10.96 -8.96 -12.22
C SER A 158 -11.34 -8.11 -13.44
N SER A 159 -10.38 -7.66 -14.24
CA SER A 159 -10.60 -6.66 -15.31
C SER A 159 -10.73 -7.26 -16.73
N ASP A 160 -10.46 -8.56 -16.91
CA ASP A 160 -10.40 -9.21 -18.24
C ASP A 160 -11.75 -9.76 -18.75
N GLU A 161 -12.87 -9.52 -18.04
CA GLU A 161 -14.22 -9.90 -18.50
C GLU A 161 -15.11 -8.67 -18.81
N ASN A 162 -14.75 -7.88 -19.84
CA ASN A 162 -15.70 -6.95 -20.47
C ASN A 162 -15.47 -6.81 -21.98
#